data_1231b3bcd1c585cdd2a806ff8b5179bb
#
_entry.id   1231b3bcd1c585cdd2a806ff8b5179bb
#
_cell.length_a   1.000
_cell.length_b   1.000
_cell.length_c   1.000
_cell.angle_alpha   90.00
_cell.angle_beta   90.00
_cell.angle_gamma   90.00
#
_symmetry.space_group_name_H-M   'P 1'
#
loop_
_entity.id
_entity.type
_entity.pdbx_description
1 polymer ?
#
loop_
_entity_poly.entity_id
_entity_poly.type
_entity_poly.pdbx_seq_one_letter_code
_entity_poly.pdbx_strand_id
1 'polypeptide(L)'
;MQWVLIMLAVFGVVVGVAASFSGLAGGFLMVPLLLLLGYPAQQSVGTCFFATVLIAVSAVVAHIRLGHVDYRAGILLGLGGIIGAQIGARFVEQVSTANFKKIFAGILIALAVYLLSKS
;
A
#
# COMPACT_ATOMS: atom_id res chain seq x y z
N MET A 1 9.57 -19.66 -13.36
CA MET A 1 8.55 -18.67 -13.70
C MET A 1 7.21 -18.94 -13.01
N GLN A 2 6.70 -20.16 -13.16
CA GLN A 2 5.42 -20.50 -12.51
C GLN A 2 5.46 -20.39 -11.00
N TRP A 3 6.60 -20.70 -10.41
CA TRP A 3 6.78 -20.61 -8.96
C TRP A 3 6.61 -19.17 -8.45
N VAL A 4 7.18 -18.21 -9.21
CA VAL A 4 7.09 -16.82 -8.85
C VAL A 4 5.64 -16.34 -8.94
N LEU A 5 4.91 -16.77 -9.97
CA LEU A 5 3.50 -16.40 -10.13
C LEU A 5 2.65 -16.95 -9.01
N ILE A 6 2.86 -18.21 -8.64
CA ILE A 6 2.12 -18.83 -7.55
C ILE A 6 2.43 -18.13 -6.23
N MET A 7 3.71 -17.84 -6.00
CA MET A 7 4.14 -17.15 -4.79
C MET A 7 3.51 -15.76 -4.69
N LEU A 8 3.46 -15.03 -5.81
CA LEU A 8 2.84 -13.71 -5.84
C LEU A 8 1.34 -13.80 -5.55
N ALA A 9 0.66 -14.81 -6.09
CA ALA A 9 -0.77 -14.97 -5.84
C ALA A 9 -1.04 -15.30 -4.38
N VAL A 10 -0.28 -16.21 -3.80
CA VAL A 10 -0.43 -16.57 -2.38
C VAL A 10 -0.13 -15.36 -1.49
N PHE A 11 0.94 -14.64 -1.81
CA PHE A 11 1.28 -13.44 -1.06
C PHE A 11 0.19 -12.38 -1.19
N GLY A 12 -0.43 -12.29 -2.37
CA GLY A 12 -1.56 -11.38 -2.59
C GLY A 12 -2.74 -11.67 -1.68
N VAL A 13 -3.04 -12.94 -1.44
CA VAL A 13 -4.10 -13.31 -0.50
C VAL A 13 -3.77 -12.83 0.91
N VAL A 14 -2.54 -13.06 1.35
CA VAL A 14 -2.10 -12.61 2.67
C VAL A 14 -2.17 -11.09 2.77
N VAL A 15 -1.68 -10.39 1.76
CA VAL A 15 -1.70 -8.93 1.72
C VAL A 15 -3.13 -8.41 1.73
N GLY A 16 -4.02 -9.05 0.96
CA GLY A 16 -5.43 -8.66 0.92
C GLY A 16 -6.10 -8.76 2.28
N VAL A 17 -5.83 -9.84 2.99
CA VAL A 17 -6.37 -10.01 4.35
C VAL A 17 -5.82 -8.90 5.26
N ALA A 18 -4.52 -8.69 5.23
CA ALA A 18 -3.90 -7.67 6.07
C ALA A 18 -4.39 -6.27 5.71
N ALA A 19 -4.54 -5.99 4.42
CA ALA A 19 -5.00 -4.68 3.96
C ALA A 19 -6.43 -4.40 4.38
N SER A 20 -7.31 -5.39 4.20
CA SER A 20 -8.72 -5.23 4.58
C SER A 20 -8.86 -5.09 6.08
N PHE A 21 -8.05 -5.81 6.84
CA PHE A 21 -8.06 -5.74 8.30
C PHE A 21 -7.57 -4.38 8.80
N SER A 22 -6.48 -3.90 8.24
CA SER A 22 -5.80 -2.71 8.76
C SER A 22 -6.16 -1.41 8.06
N GLY A 23 -6.68 -1.50 6.83
CA GLY A 23 -6.96 -0.32 6.03
C GLY A 23 -5.74 0.34 5.41
N LEU A 24 -4.59 -0.31 5.45
CA LEU A 24 -3.34 0.27 4.92
C LEU A 24 -3.12 0.02 3.43
N ALA A 25 -4.11 -0.53 2.75
CA ALA A 25 -4.10 -0.77 1.31
C ALA A 25 -3.02 -1.75 0.82
N GLY A 26 -2.31 -2.40 1.73
CA GLY A 26 -1.37 -3.45 1.40
C GLY A 26 0.01 -3.01 0.94
N GLY A 27 0.19 -1.72 0.64
CA GLY A 27 1.47 -1.23 0.16
C GLY A 27 2.61 -1.45 1.14
N PHE A 28 2.30 -1.44 2.42
CA PHE A 28 3.30 -1.63 3.46
C PHE A 28 3.90 -3.04 3.45
N LEU A 29 3.23 -4.00 2.84
CA LEU A 29 3.76 -5.36 2.67
C LEU A 29 4.26 -5.61 1.26
N MET A 30 3.54 -5.13 0.25
CA MET A 30 3.87 -5.40 -1.14
C MET A 30 5.14 -4.70 -1.60
N VAL A 31 5.35 -3.45 -1.16
CA VAL A 31 6.54 -2.72 -1.58
C VAL A 31 7.82 -3.41 -1.11
N PRO A 32 7.95 -3.80 0.18
CA PRO A 32 9.13 -4.53 0.60
C PRO A 32 9.35 -5.83 -0.17
N LEU A 33 8.27 -6.57 -0.45
CA LEU A 33 8.40 -7.81 -1.21
C LEU A 33 8.99 -7.57 -2.59
N LEU A 34 8.45 -6.59 -3.31
CA LEU A 34 8.92 -6.31 -4.66
C LEU A 34 10.36 -5.80 -4.66
N LEU A 35 10.73 -5.03 -3.64
CA LEU A 35 12.12 -4.60 -3.50
C LEU A 35 13.06 -5.78 -3.28
N LEU A 36 12.63 -6.78 -2.50
CA LEU A 36 13.42 -7.98 -2.27
C LEU A 36 13.57 -8.82 -3.53
N LEU A 37 12.57 -8.78 -4.41
CA LEU A 37 12.65 -9.49 -5.68
C LEU A 37 13.52 -8.78 -6.72
N GLY A 38 14.04 -7.62 -6.38
CA GLY A 38 14.96 -6.90 -7.25
C GLY A 38 14.34 -5.80 -8.10
N TYR A 39 13.07 -5.49 -7.88
CA TYR A 39 12.43 -4.40 -8.62
C TYR A 39 12.93 -3.04 -8.12
N PRO A 40 13.12 -2.07 -9.02
CA PRO A 40 13.42 -0.70 -8.59
C PRO A 40 12.28 -0.11 -7.77
N ALA A 41 12.59 0.93 -6.97
CA ALA A 41 11.58 1.55 -6.13
C ALA A 41 10.39 2.06 -6.93
N GLN A 42 10.63 2.71 -8.06
CA GLN A 42 9.57 3.26 -8.89
C GLN A 42 8.61 2.19 -9.38
N GLN A 43 9.17 1.08 -9.88
CA GLN A 43 8.36 -0.03 -10.38
C GLN A 43 7.64 -0.75 -9.25
N SER A 44 8.27 -0.86 -8.09
CA SER A 44 7.64 -1.46 -6.91
C SER A 44 6.42 -0.67 -6.48
N VAL A 45 6.55 0.65 -6.38
CA VAL A 45 5.47 1.52 -5.95
C VAL A 45 4.33 1.50 -6.97
N GLY A 46 4.64 1.64 -8.25
CA GLY A 46 3.62 1.64 -9.29
C GLY A 46 2.85 0.32 -9.37
N THR A 47 3.57 -0.78 -9.27
CA THR A 47 2.95 -2.11 -9.31
C THR A 47 2.05 -2.31 -8.09
N CYS A 48 2.48 -1.82 -6.92
CA CYS A 48 1.66 -1.88 -5.72
C CYS A 48 0.36 -1.10 -5.88
N PHE A 49 0.42 0.07 -6.49
CA PHE A 49 -0.80 0.85 -6.69
C PHE A 49 -1.77 0.14 -7.62
N PHE A 50 -1.26 -0.49 -8.67
CA PHE A 50 -2.13 -1.26 -9.56
C PHE A 50 -2.81 -2.40 -8.81
N ALA A 51 -2.05 -3.16 -8.02
CA ALA A 51 -2.60 -4.24 -7.22
C ALA A 51 -3.57 -3.71 -6.16
N THR A 52 -3.24 -2.57 -5.57
CA THR A 52 -4.07 -1.94 -4.54
C THR A 52 -5.44 -1.56 -5.06
N VAL A 53 -5.54 -1.10 -6.31
CA VAL A 53 -6.85 -0.78 -6.90
C VAL A 53 -7.75 -2.01 -6.85
N LEU A 54 -7.22 -3.16 -7.26
CA LEU A 54 -8.00 -4.40 -7.27
C LEU A 54 -8.40 -4.81 -5.85
N ILE A 55 -7.45 -4.76 -4.94
CA ILE A 55 -7.70 -5.10 -3.54
C ILE A 55 -8.69 -4.13 -2.90
N ALA A 56 -8.51 -2.85 -3.17
CA ALA A 56 -9.35 -1.81 -2.56
C ALA A 56 -10.79 -1.90 -3.01
N VAL A 57 -11.04 -2.20 -4.29
CA VAL A 57 -12.40 -2.36 -4.77
C VAL A 57 -13.10 -3.50 -4.03
N SER A 58 -12.40 -4.63 -3.88
CA SER A 58 -12.94 -5.77 -3.14
C SER A 58 -13.20 -5.43 -1.68
N ALA A 59 -12.24 -4.78 -1.04
CA ALA A 59 -12.36 -4.43 0.38
C ALA A 59 -13.45 -3.41 0.63
N VAL A 60 -13.61 -2.43 -0.25
CA VAL A 60 -14.66 -1.42 -0.12
C VAL A 60 -16.04 -2.08 -0.16
N VAL A 61 -16.26 -3.00 -1.10
CA VAL A 61 -17.53 -3.70 -1.19
C VAL A 61 -17.83 -4.44 0.10
N ALA A 62 -16.83 -5.14 0.66
CA ALA A 62 -17.01 -5.87 1.90
C ALA A 62 -17.34 -4.94 3.06
N HIS A 63 -16.61 -3.83 3.19
CA HIS A 63 -16.83 -2.91 4.31
C HIS A 63 -18.12 -2.11 4.18
N ILE A 64 -18.56 -1.84 2.94
CA ILE A 64 -19.87 -1.22 2.73
C ILE A 64 -20.98 -2.14 3.23
N ARG A 65 -20.87 -3.43 2.93
CA ARG A 65 -21.87 -4.40 3.41
C ARG A 65 -21.91 -4.49 4.93
N LEU A 66 -20.77 -4.28 5.58
CA LEU A 66 -20.67 -4.29 7.03
C LEU A 66 -21.04 -2.97 7.68
N GLY A 67 -21.28 -1.93 6.88
CA GLY A 67 -21.68 -0.63 7.41
C GLY A 67 -20.53 0.17 8.02
N HIS A 68 -19.29 -0.11 7.64
CA HIS A 68 -18.13 0.54 8.24
C HIS A 68 -17.67 1.80 7.52
N VAL A 69 -18.32 2.19 6.43
CA VAL A 69 -17.80 3.26 5.58
C VAL A 69 -18.46 4.59 5.91
N ASP A 70 -17.62 5.58 6.22
CA ASP A 70 -18.04 6.98 6.31
C ASP A 70 -17.81 7.62 4.95
N TYR A 71 -18.88 7.76 4.17
CA TYR A 71 -18.77 8.24 2.79
C TYR A 71 -18.27 9.67 2.71
N ARG A 72 -18.66 10.51 3.64
CA ARG A 72 -18.28 11.91 3.62
C ARG A 72 -16.76 12.04 3.83
N ALA A 73 -16.25 11.41 4.88
CA ALA A 73 -14.82 11.43 5.15
C ALA A 73 -14.05 10.75 4.03
N GLY A 74 -14.59 9.62 3.53
CA GLY A 74 -13.92 8.88 2.45
C GLY A 74 -13.80 9.67 1.16
N ILE A 75 -14.86 10.38 0.78
CA ILE A 75 -14.83 11.20 -0.44
C ILE A 75 -13.82 12.34 -0.30
N LEU A 76 -13.81 13.01 0.85
CA LEU A 76 -12.86 14.10 1.07
C LEU A 76 -11.43 13.61 1.07
N LEU A 77 -11.16 12.50 1.76
CA LEU A 77 -9.82 11.91 1.76
C LEU A 77 -9.41 11.44 0.37
N GLY A 78 -10.35 10.85 -0.36
CA GLY A 78 -10.07 10.36 -1.71
C GLY A 78 -9.76 11.48 -2.68
N LEU A 79 -10.53 12.56 -2.64
CA LEU A 79 -10.28 13.70 -3.53
C LEU A 79 -8.94 14.36 -3.22
N GLY A 80 -8.64 14.55 -1.93
CA GLY A 80 -7.33 15.05 -1.52
C GLY A 80 -6.22 14.09 -1.91
N GLY A 81 -6.49 12.79 -1.76
CA GLY A 81 -5.53 11.75 -2.13
C GLY A 81 -5.21 11.71 -3.61
N ILE A 82 -6.19 12.01 -4.47
CA ILE A 82 -5.94 12.06 -5.91
C ILE A 82 -4.87 13.12 -6.22
N ILE A 83 -5.01 14.29 -5.63
CA ILE A 83 -4.03 15.36 -5.83
C ILE A 83 -2.69 14.94 -5.24
N GLY A 84 -2.69 14.42 -4.02
CA GLY A 84 -1.47 13.96 -3.35
C GLY A 84 -0.77 12.85 -4.10
N ALA A 85 -1.52 11.94 -4.71
CA ALA A 85 -0.94 10.84 -5.48
C ALA A 85 -0.13 11.34 -6.68
N GLN A 86 -0.61 12.38 -7.36
CA GLN A 86 0.13 12.95 -8.48
C GLN A 86 1.45 13.57 -8.02
N ILE A 87 1.43 14.25 -6.89
CA ILE A 87 2.64 14.84 -6.32
C ILE A 87 3.60 13.75 -5.89
N GLY A 88 3.12 12.72 -5.19
CA GLY A 88 3.94 11.63 -4.70
C GLY A 88 4.59 10.82 -5.81
N ALA A 89 3.85 10.59 -6.91
CA ALA A 89 4.40 9.83 -8.04
C ALA A 89 5.59 10.55 -8.66
N ARG A 90 5.51 11.87 -8.77
CA ARG A 90 6.65 12.65 -9.27
C ARG A 90 7.81 12.64 -8.30
N PHE A 91 7.52 12.63 -7.02
CA PHE A 91 8.54 12.61 -5.98
C PHE A 91 9.35 11.32 -6.03
N VAL A 92 8.66 10.18 -6.18
CA VAL A 92 9.33 8.89 -6.16
C VAL A 92 10.25 8.68 -7.36
N GLU A 93 9.96 9.34 -8.49
CA GLU A 93 10.84 9.25 -9.66
C GLU A 93 12.21 9.84 -9.41
N GLN A 94 12.31 10.79 -8.50
CA GLN A 94 13.56 11.49 -8.24
C GLN A 94 14.39 10.84 -7.13
N VAL A 95 13.84 9.82 -6.49
CA VAL A 95 14.48 9.18 -5.34
C VAL A 95 15.13 7.88 -5.78
N SER A 96 16.39 7.66 -5.39
CA SER A 96 17.06 6.39 -5.66
C SER A 96 16.42 5.27 -4.84
N THR A 97 16.55 4.04 -5.32
CA THR A 97 15.99 2.89 -4.61
C THR A 97 16.54 2.78 -3.19
N ALA A 98 17.85 3.02 -3.01
CA ALA A 98 18.47 2.97 -1.68
C ALA A 98 17.88 4.02 -0.75
N ASN A 99 17.70 5.24 -1.23
CA ASN A 99 17.10 6.30 -0.43
C ASN A 99 15.62 6.03 -0.14
N PHE A 100 14.92 5.48 -1.12
CA PHE A 100 13.52 5.11 -0.93
C PHE A 100 13.37 4.10 0.22
N LYS A 101 14.23 3.09 0.26
CA LYS A 101 14.17 2.09 1.32
C LYS A 101 14.32 2.71 2.69
N LYS A 102 15.24 3.67 2.81
CA LYS A 102 15.48 4.36 4.07
C LYS A 102 14.29 5.20 4.50
N ILE A 103 13.73 5.96 3.56
CA ILE A 103 12.57 6.82 3.84
C ILE A 103 11.37 5.97 4.23
N PHE A 104 11.11 4.92 3.47
CA PHE A 104 9.97 4.04 3.71
C PHE A 104 10.08 3.35 5.07
N ALA A 105 11.26 2.82 5.37
CA ALA A 105 11.52 2.18 6.65
C ALA A 105 11.34 3.16 7.81
N GLY A 106 11.82 4.39 7.65
CA GLY A 106 11.67 5.42 8.66
C GLY A 106 10.22 5.76 8.95
N ILE A 107 9.42 5.89 7.90
CA ILE A 107 8.00 6.17 8.05
C ILE A 107 7.29 5.03 8.78
N LEU A 108 7.60 3.78 8.41
CA LEU A 108 6.98 2.62 9.05
C LEU A 108 7.35 2.53 10.54
N ILE A 109 8.61 2.77 10.87
CA ILE A 109 9.07 2.76 12.25
C ILE A 109 8.38 3.86 13.06
N ALA A 110 8.30 5.05 12.51
CA ALA A 110 7.66 6.18 13.19
C ALA A 110 6.19 5.89 13.47
N LEU A 111 5.46 5.34 12.49
CA LEU A 111 4.07 4.98 12.68
C LEU A 111 3.90 3.88 13.71
N ALA A 112 4.77 2.87 13.67
CA ALA A 112 4.71 1.76 14.61
C ALA A 112 4.92 2.25 16.04
N VAL A 113 5.92 3.10 16.26
CA VAL A 113 6.22 3.66 17.58
C VAL A 113 5.05 4.52 18.06
N TYR A 114 4.51 5.36 17.18
CA TYR A 114 3.39 6.22 17.52
C TYR A 114 2.17 5.40 17.98
N LEU A 115 1.82 4.37 17.21
CA LEU A 115 0.67 3.55 17.55
C LEU A 115 0.88 2.78 18.87
N LEU A 116 2.09 2.29 19.10
CA LEU A 116 2.38 1.58 20.34
C LEU A 116 2.35 2.52 21.54
N SER A 117 2.80 3.78 21.38
CA SER A 117 2.78 4.73 22.48
C SER A 117 1.37 5.18 22.83
N LYS A 118 0.43 5.11 21.87
CA LYS A 118 -0.96 5.49 22.09
C LYS A 118 -1.82 4.34 22.64
N SER A 119 -1.32 3.13 22.53
CA SER A 119 -2.08 2.00 23.07
C SER A 119 -1.78 1.79 24.54
#